data_0f7b1fc4de555886b62a1825cfa45bd4
#
_entry.id   0f7b1fc4de555886b62a1825cfa45bd4
#
_cell.length_a   1.000
_cell.length_b   1.000
_cell.length_c   1.000
_cell.angle_alpha   90.00
_cell.angle_beta   90.00
_cell.angle_gamma   90.00
#
_symmetry.space_group_name_H-M   'P 1'
#
loop_
_entity.id
_entity.type
_entity.pdbx_description
1 polymer ?
#
loop_
_entity_poly.entity_id
_entity_poly.type
_entity_poly.pdbx_seq_one_letter_code
_entity_poly.pdbx_strand_id
1 'polypeptide(L)'
;MKVRNLMAKGIVLGAAVATLTGLVASRAWADDAKGLYDDKCAGCHGSSGKGDGPAGAALTPTPPNFSTSLKGKDDAYLAKIIKDGGEAVKKSASMPANSDLTDAQIKALVQYIKGL
;
A
#
# COMPACT_ATOMS: atom_id res chain seq x y z
N MET A 1 -23.45 30.64 -65.94
CA MET A 1 -23.86 30.66 -64.53
C MET A 1 -22.77 30.03 -63.72
N LYS A 2 -22.11 30.78 -62.82
CA LYS A 2 -21.03 30.31 -62.00
C LYS A 2 -21.62 29.85 -60.64
N VAL A 3 -21.54 28.55 -60.31
CA VAL A 3 -21.82 28.04 -58.99
C VAL A 3 -20.54 28.14 -58.17
N ARG A 4 -20.57 28.99 -57.15
CA ARG A 4 -19.45 29.22 -56.24
C ARG A 4 -19.53 28.16 -55.14
N ASN A 5 -18.54 27.28 -55.12
CA ASN A 5 -18.33 26.34 -54.03
C ASN A 5 -17.98 27.10 -52.73
N LEU A 6 -18.87 27.02 -51.73
CA LEU A 6 -18.55 27.37 -50.36
C LEU A 6 -17.86 26.17 -49.72
N MET A 7 -16.56 26.29 -49.52
CA MET A 7 -15.82 25.38 -48.64
C MET A 7 -16.18 25.68 -47.18
N ALA A 8 -16.93 24.80 -46.58
CA ALA A 8 -17.10 24.81 -45.13
C ALA A 8 -15.82 24.30 -44.47
N LYS A 9 -15.13 25.19 -43.81
CA LYS A 9 -14.00 24.82 -42.93
C LYS A 9 -14.58 24.19 -41.66
N GLY A 10 -14.52 22.86 -41.58
CA GLY A 10 -14.79 22.13 -40.35
C GLY A 10 -13.68 22.37 -39.34
N ILE A 11 -13.99 23.10 -38.27
CA ILE A 11 -13.14 23.22 -37.10
C ILE A 11 -13.27 21.92 -36.34
N VAL A 12 -12.23 21.09 -36.37
CA VAL A 12 -12.11 19.94 -35.49
C VAL A 12 -11.65 20.46 -34.13
N LEU A 13 -12.59 20.66 -33.21
CA LEU A 13 -12.23 20.82 -31.79
C LEU A 13 -11.77 19.45 -31.27
N GLY A 14 -10.47 19.26 -31.23
CA GLY A 14 -9.85 18.17 -30.49
C GLY A 14 -10.09 18.38 -29.00
N ALA A 15 -11.09 17.72 -28.44
CA ALA A 15 -11.23 17.63 -26.99
C ALA A 15 -10.09 16.77 -26.45
N ALA A 16 -9.10 17.42 -25.85
CA ALA A 16 -8.10 16.74 -25.03
C ALA A 16 -8.80 16.28 -23.74
N VAL A 17 -9.33 15.07 -23.74
CA VAL A 17 -9.77 14.40 -22.53
C VAL A 17 -8.51 13.95 -21.81
N ALA A 18 -7.97 14.82 -20.95
CA ALA A 18 -6.92 14.44 -20.02
C ALA A 18 -7.53 13.43 -19.06
N THR A 19 -7.11 12.17 -19.21
CA THR A 19 -7.55 11.06 -18.37
C THR A 19 -7.00 11.24 -16.96
N LEU A 20 -7.83 11.74 -16.05
CA LEU A 20 -7.57 11.88 -14.61
C LEU A 20 -7.69 10.54 -13.86
N THR A 21 -7.62 9.42 -14.57
CA THR A 21 -7.93 8.08 -14.04
C THR A 21 -6.82 7.49 -13.14
N GLY A 22 -5.59 8.00 -13.22
CA GLY A 22 -4.47 7.46 -12.43
C GLY A 22 -4.49 7.81 -10.94
N LEU A 23 -5.06 8.96 -10.56
CA LEU A 23 -5.00 9.45 -9.18
C LEU A 23 -6.02 8.79 -8.26
N VAL A 24 -7.16 8.37 -8.78
CA VAL A 24 -8.25 7.76 -8.00
C VAL A 24 -7.90 6.32 -7.61
N ALA A 25 -7.27 5.56 -8.50
CA ALA A 25 -6.83 4.20 -8.21
C ALA A 25 -5.77 4.17 -7.09
N SER A 26 -4.82 5.10 -7.09
CA SER A 26 -3.77 5.18 -6.08
C SER A 26 -4.30 5.48 -4.68
N ARG A 27 -5.35 6.29 -4.56
CA ARG A 27 -5.98 6.61 -3.27
C ARG A 27 -6.77 5.43 -2.71
N ALA A 28 -7.53 4.74 -3.54
CA ALA A 28 -8.30 3.56 -3.10
C ALA A 28 -7.41 2.45 -2.53
N TRP A 29 -6.22 2.25 -3.11
CA TRP A 29 -5.25 1.26 -2.61
C TRP A 29 -4.59 1.69 -1.29
N ALA A 30 -4.35 2.98 -1.09
CA ALA A 30 -3.78 3.50 0.14
C ALA A 30 -4.78 3.44 1.31
N ASP A 31 -6.05 3.72 1.05
CA ASP A 31 -7.12 3.61 2.05
C ASP A 31 -7.36 2.15 2.44
N ASP A 32 -7.31 1.22 1.49
CA ASP A 32 -7.41 -0.22 1.75
C ASP A 32 -6.22 -0.72 2.58
N ALA A 33 -4.98 -0.31 2.26
CA ALA A 33 -3.79 -0.68 3.00
C ALA A 33 -3.81 -0.16 4.45
N LYS A 34 -4.30 1.06 4.66
CA LYS A 34 -4.50 1.59 6.01
C LYS A 34 -5.52 0.78 6.80
N GLY A 35 -6.67 0.48 6.20
CA GLY A 35 -7.71 -0.33 6.84
C GLY A 35 -7.20 -1.73 7.20
N LEU A 36 -6.48 -2.38 6.29
CA LEU A 36 -5.85 -3.68 6.55
C LEU A 36 -4.80 -3.60 7.67
N TYR A 37 -4.01 -2.54 7.69
CA TYR A 37 -3.02 -2.33 8.75
C TYR A 37 -3.68 -2.13 10.11
N ASP A 38 -4.69 -1.29 10.18
CA ASP A 38 -5.42 -1.02 11.41
C ASP A 38 -6.09 -2.29 11.97
N ASP A 39 -6.64 -3.13 11.10
CA ASP A 39 -7.31 -4.37 11.48
C ASP A 39 -6.33 -5.48 11.90
N LYS A 40 -5.26 -5.70 11.14
CA LYS A 40 -4.40 -6.88 11.29
C LYS A 40 -3.05 -6.62 11.97
N CYS A 41 -2.57 -5.40 11.99
CA CYS A 41 -1.19 -5.08 12.35
C CYS A 41 -1.08 -4.13 13.56
N ALA A 42 -1.93 -3.10 13.61
CA ALA A 42 -1.82 -2.02 14.60
C ALA A 42 -1.99 -2.49 16.04
N GLY A 43 -2.74 -3.57 16.28
CA GLY A 43 -2.91 -4.14 17.62
C GLY A 43 -1.59 -4.50 18.31
N CYS A 44 -0.58 -4.92 17.55
CA CYS A 44 0.77 -5.20 18.03
C CYS A 44 1.75 -4.07 17.69
N HIS A 45 1.75 -3.61 16.44
CA HIS A 45 2.74 -2.66 15.92
C HIS A 45 2.44 -1.20 16.26
N GLY A 46 1.23 -0.88 16.74
CA GLY A 46 0.78 0.49 16.97
C GLY A 46 0.33 1.19 15.69
N SER A 47 -0.52 2.19 15.81
CA SER A 47 -1.08 2.93 14.67
C SER A 47 -0.02 3.70 13.86
N SER A 48 1.13 3.99 14.48
CA SER A 48 2.26 4.69 13.85
C SER A 48 3.47 3.79 13.64
N GLY A 49 3.32 2.46 13.75
CA GLY A 49 4.40 1.51 13.56
C GLY A 49 5.53 1.58 14.59
N LYS A 50 5.28 2.11 15.79
CA LYS A 50 6.28 2.28 16.85
C LYS A 50 6.50 1.03 17.71
N GLY A 51 5.70 -0.02 17.52
CA GLY A 51 5.73 -1.22 18.35
C GLY A 51 4.98 -1.07 19.68
N ASP A 52 4.19 -0.03 19.82
CA ASP A 52 3.47 0.38 21.03
C ASP A 52 1.99 -0.04 21.02
N GLY A 53 1.63 -0.98 20.18
CA GLY A 53 0.27 -1.53 20.18
C GLY A 53 -0.03 -2.26 21.49
N PRO A 54 -1.29 -2.23 21.96
CA PRO A 54 -1.67 -2.80 23.27
C PRO A 54 -1.38 -4.30 23.38
N ALA A 55 -1.55 -5.06 22.31
CA ALA A 55 -1.21 -6.49 22.29
C ALA A 55 0.31 -6.70 22.16
N GLY A 56 1.04 -5.78 21.54
CA GLY A 56 2.48 -5.86 21.37
C GLY A 56 3.26 -5.74 22.68
N ALA A 57 2.76 -4.97 23.63
CA ALA A 57 3.37 -4.79 24.94
C ALA A 57 3.51 -6.08 25.76
N ALA A 58 2.66 -7.06 25.49
CA ALA A 58 2.69 -8.37 26.17
C ALA A 58 3.62 -9.39 25.50
N LEU A 59 4.20 -9.05 24.34
CA LEU A 59 5.04 -9.97 23.56
C LEU A 59 6.53 -9.85 23.95
N THR A 60 7.23 -10.98 23.83
CA THR A 60 8.68 -11.05 24.01
C THR A 60 9.32 -11.74 22.79
N PRO A 61 10.12 -11.04 22.00
CA PRO A 61 10.39 -9.60 22.05
C PRO A 61 9.17 -8.77 21.64
N THR A 62 9.10 -7.52 22.12
CA THR A 62 8.10 -6.55 21.66
C THR A 62 8.29 -6.22 20.17
N PRO A 63 7.23 -5.87 19.44
CA PRO A 63 7.35 -5.43 18.06
C PRO A 63 8.30 -4.23 17.94
N PRO A 64 9.16 -4.21 16.92
CA PRO A 64 10.13 -3.12 16.76
C PRO A 64 9.47 -1.85 16.20
N ASN A 65 10.14 -0.72 16.38
CA ASN A 65 9.76 0.52 15.74
C ASN A 65 10.16 0.50 14.24
N PHE A 66 9.20 0.70 13.35
CA PHE A 66 9.42 0.66 11.90
C PHE A 66 10.39 1.73 11.41
N SER A 67 10.39 2.91 11.98
CA SER A 67 11.29 4.00 11.57
C SER A 67 12.78 3.61 11.65
N THR A 68 13.12 2.61 12.44
CA THR A 68 14.47 2.09 12.59
C THR A 68 14.62 0.70 11.99
N SER A 69 13.67 -0.21 12.23
CA SER A 69 13.79 -1.62 11.87
C SER A 69 13.62 -1.93 10.39
N LEU A 70 12.93 -1.06 9.64
CA LEU A 70 12.75 -1.22 8.20
C LEU A 70 13.93 -0.71 7.38
N LYS A 71 14.87 0.02 7.98
CA LYS A 71 16.05 0.53 7.28
C LYS A 71 16.87 -0.63 6.68
N GLY A 72 17.15 -0.53 5.39
CA GLY A 72 17.91 -1.54 4.65
C GLY A 72 17.15 -2.84 4.36
N LYS A 73 15.85 -2.91 4.66
CA LYS A 73 14.99 -4.03 4.26
C LYS A 73 14.36 -3.75 2.90
N ASP A 74 14.45 -4.72 2.00
CA ASP A 74 13.79 -4.63 0.71
C ASP A 74 12.32 -5.04 0.78
N ASP A 75 11.56 -4.70 -0.26
CA ASP A 75 10.14 -4.97 -0.32
C ASP A 75 9.84 -6.49 -0.31
N ALA A 76 10.72 -7.31 -0.89
CA ALA A 76 10.56 -8.76 -0.93
C ALA A 76 10.66 -9.36 0.48
N TYR A 77 11.61 -8.90 1.29
CA TYR A 77 11.73 -9.30 2.69
C TYR A 77 10.50 -8.90 3.50
N LEU A 78 10.03 -7.65 3.33
CA LEU A 78 8.86 -7.15 4.04
C LEU A 78 7.60 -7.89 3.61
N ALA A 79 7.43 -8.16 2.33
CA ALA A 79 6.32 -8.96 1.82
C ALA A 79 6.33 -10.37 2.42
N LYS A 80 7.51 -11.01 2.49
CA LYS A 80 7.66 -12.35 3.05
C LYS A 80 7.28 -12.39 4.53
N ILE A 81 7.76 -11.47 5.35
CA ILE A 81 7.43 -11.45 6.78
C ILE A 81 5.95 -11.17 7.03
N ILE A 82 5.31 -10.35 6.21
CA ILE A 82 3.87 -10.10 6.31
C ILE A 82 3.08 -11.36 5.93
N LYS A 83 3.43 -12.00 4.81
CA LYS A 83 2.70 -13.14 4.29
C LYS A 83 2.89 -14.39 5.12
N ASP A 84 4.12 -14.70 5.46
CA ASP A 84 4.53 -16.00 6.02
C ASP A 84 4.78 -15.94 7.54
N GLY A 85 4.74 -14.75 8.13
CA GLY A 85 4.99 -14.54 9.56
C GLY A 85 6.47 -14.36 9.91
N GLY A 86 6.70 -13.99 11.17
CA GLY A 86 8.04 -13.67 11.64
C GLY A 86 8.99 -14.86 11.70
N GLU A 87 8.50 -16.05 11.99
CA GLU A 87 9.31 -17.26 12.04
C GLU A 87 9.94 -17.62 10.69
N ALA A 88 9.22 -17.40 9.59
CA ALA A 88 9.69 -17.66 8.23
C ALA A 88 10.95 -16.87 7.82
N VAL A 89 11.23 -15.78 8.54
CA VAL A 89 12.44 -14.96 8.36
C VAL A 89 13.34 -14.99 9.60
N LYS A 90 13.19 -15.99 10.45
CA LYS A 90 13.96 -16.18 11.70
C LYS A 90 13.83 -14.99 12.66
N LYS A 91 12.63 -14.44 12.77
CA LYS A 91 12.21 -13.42 13.72
C LYS A 91 11.20 -14.00 14.70
N SER A 92 10.48 -13.16 15.41
CA SER A 92 9.53 -13.62 16.42
C SER A 92 8.41 -14.49 15.84
N ALA A 93 8.20 -15.67 16.41
CA ALA A 93 7.05 -16.52 16.12
C ALA A 93 5.71 -15.89 16.55
N SER A 94 5.76 -14.84 17.38
CA SER A 94 4.56 -14.10 17.81
C SER A 94 3.95 -13.24 16.69
N MET A 95 4.69 -12.98 15.60
CA MET A 95 4.14 -12.34 14.42
C MET A 95 3.52 -13.41 13.52
N PRO A 96 2.17 -13.48 13.43
CA PRO A 96 1.51 -14.52 12.65
C PRO A 96 1.64 -14.29 11.15
N ALA A 97 1.45 -15.34 10.38
CA ALA A 97 1.30 -15.26 8.92
C ALA A 97 -0.05 -14.64 8.55
N ASN A 98 -0.06 -13.88 7.46
CA ASN A 98 -1.28 -13.34 6.85
C ASN A 98 -1.48 -13.98 5.46
N SER A 99 -1.59 -15.30 5.43
CA SER A 99 -1.69 -16.09 4.19
C SER A 99 -3.01 -15.88 3.43
N ASP A 100 -4.00 -15.29 4.08
CA ASP A 100 -5.29 -14.89 3.51
C ASP A 100 -5.22 -13.63 2.64
N LEU A 101 -4.15 -12.84 2.78
CA LEU A 101 -3.96 -11.64 1.99
C LEU A 101 -3.46 -11.95 0.58
N THR A 102 -3.99 -11.21 -0.39
CA THR A 102 -3.50 -11.25 -1.77
C THR A 102 -2.12 -10.60 -1.90
N ASP A 103 -1.37 -10.94 -2.93
CA ASP A 103 -0.06 -10.33 -3.20
C ASP A 103 -0.18 -8.81 -3.42
N ALA A 104 -1.29 -8.34 -4.00
CA ALA A 104 -1.58 -6.92 -4.16
C ALA A 104 -1.79 -6.21 -2.81
N GLN A 105 -2.53 -6.82 -1.89
CA GLN A 105 -2.73 -6.30 -0.54
C GLN A 105 -1.42 -6.27 0.25
N ILE A 106 -0.61 -7.31 0.15
CA ILE A 106 0.72 -7.37 0.80
C ILE A 106 1.62 -6.27 0.26
N LYS A 107 1.65 -6.07 -1.07
CA LYS A 107 2.43 -5.00 -1.69
C LYS A 107 1.97 -3.62 -1.20
N ALA A 108 0.67 -3.39 -1.10
CA ALA A 108 0.12 -2.15 -0.58
C ALA A 108 0.49 -1.92 0.89
N LEU A 109 0.43 -2.96 1.72
CA LEU A 109 0.87 -2.91 3.12
C LEU A 109 2.36 -2.60 3.24
N VAL A 110 3.22 -3.19 2.41
CA VAL A 110 4.67 -2.88 2.38
C VAL A 110 4.90 -1.39 2.12
N GLN A 111 4.21 -0.80 1.15
CA GLN A 111 4.33 0.63 0.87
C GLN A 111 3.78 1.48 2.03
N TYR A 112 2.68 1.07 2.64
CA TYR A 112 2.08 1.76 3.76
C TYR A 112 3.01 1.81 4.98
N ILE A 113 3.54 0.67 5.42
CA ILE A 113 4.42 0.61 6.60
C ILE A 113 5.75 1.35 6.42
N LYS A 114 6.24 1.46 5.19
CA LYS A 114 7.44 2.25 4.87
C LYS A 114 7.20 3.76 4.95
N GLY A 115 5.94 4.17 4.95
CA GLY A 115 5.52 5.57 5.13
C GLY A 115 5.21 5.96 6.58
N LEU A 116 5.18 4.98 7.49
CA LEU A 116 4.99 5.22 8.93
C LEU A 116 6.35 5.58 9.57
#